data_46c2fcc9ebe1b3b9513978576b7d876a
#
_entry.id   46c2fcc9ebe1b3b9513978576b7d876a
#
_cell.length_a   1.000
_cell.length_b   1.000
_cell.length_c   1.000
_cell.angle_alpha   90.00
_cell.angle_beta   90.00
_cell.angle_gamma   90.00
#
_symmetry.space_group_name_H-M   'P 1'
#
loop_
_entity.id
_entity.type
_entity.pdbx_description
1 polymer ?
#
loop_
_entity_poly.entity_id
_entity_poly.type
_entity_poly.pdbx_seq_one_letter_code
_entity_poly.pdbx_strand_id
1 'polypeptide(L)'
;MAAGSSQKFLGRNRPARVHIEYDLEVYGAQKKINLPFVMGVMADLSGKPAEPLAPVAERKFLEIDVDNFDDRMKAYKPRAAFQVPNTLTGEGNMNVDVTFESMDDFSPAAVARKVEPLRKLLEARTQLDNLISYMDGKSGAEELIAKALKDPTLLNALTAGKKQEG
;
A
#
# COMPACT_ATOMS: atom_id res chain seq x y z
N MET A 1 13.11 -25.17 8.09
CA MET A 1 13.84 -24.30 9.04
C MET A 1 12.91 -24.03 10.21
N ALA A 2 13.29 -24.32 11.42
CA ALA A 2 12.46 -24.07 12.59
C ALA A 2 12.28 -22.55 12.73
N ALA A 3 11.04 -22.08 12.71
CA ALA A 3 10.71 -20.69 12.96
C ALA A 3 11.36 -20.26 14.30
N GLY A 4 12.25 -19.29 14.25
CA GLY A 4 12.90 -18.77 15.45
C GLY A 4 11.82 -18.19 16.36
N SER A 5 11.78 -18.63 17.61
CA SER A 5 10.83 -18.13 18.61
C SER A 5 10.81 -16.60 18.61
N SER A 6 9.62 -16.00 18.61
CA SER A 6 9.43 -14.53 18.70
C SER A 6 10.15 -13.93 19.92
N GLN A 7 10.33 -14.68 20.99
CA GLN A 7 11.17 -14.30 22.13
C GLN A 7 12.64 -14.14 21.80
N LYS A 8 13.20 -14.95 20.89
CA LYS A 8 14.60 -14.77 20.44
C LYS A 8 14.78 -13.50 19.60
N PHE A 9 13.73 -13.09 18.90
CA PHE A 9 13.72 -11.82 18.16
C PHE A 9 13.67 -10.62 19.12
N LEU A 10 12.76 -10.64 20.10
CA LEU A 10 12.66 -9.60 21.12
C LEU A 10 13.96 -9.47 21.94
N GLY A 11 14.59 -10.58 22.29
CA GLY A 11 15.87 -10.61 23.03
C GLY A 11 17.05 -10.03 22.23
N ARG A 12 16.98 -9.98 20.90
CA ARG A 12 17.98 -9.32 20.04
C ARG A 12 17.80 -7.81 19.97
N ASN A 13 16.54 -7.33 20.02
CA ASN A 13 16.23 -5.91 19.86
C ASN A 13 16.18 -5.14 21.18
N ARG A 14 15.81 -5.80 22.28
CA ARG A 14 15.78 -5.19 23.62
C ARG A 14 16.09 -6.24 24.69
N PRO A 15 16.93 -5.91 25.67
CA PRO A 15 17.05 -6.77 26.85
C PRO A 15 15.68 -6.90 27.52
N ALA A 16 15.26 -8.12 27.83
CA ALA A 16 14.02 -8.40 28.51
C ALA A 16 14.01 -7.68 29.87
N ARG A 17 13.00 -6.83 30.10
CA ARG A 17 12.84 -6.11 31.39
C ARG A 17 12.24 -6.99 32.47
N VAL A 18 11.46 -8.00 32.07
CA VAL A 18 10.81 -8.95 32.96
C VAL A 18 11.03 -10.35 32.39
N HIS A 19 11.56 -11.22 33.20
CA HIS A 19 11.72 -12.63 32.90
C HIS A 19 10.85 -13.41 33.87
N ILE A 20 9.84 -14.13 33.37
CA ILE A 20 8.93 -14.92 34.17
C ILE A 20 9.26 -16.40 33.97
N GLU A 21 9.68 -17.03 35.03
CA GLU A 21 9.92 -18.46 35.10
C GLU A 21 8.98 -19.07 36.13
N TYR A 22 8.52 -20.27 35.87
CA TYR A 22 7.80 -21.06 36.85
C TYR A 22 8.36 -22.48 36.93
N ASP A 23 8.37 -23.02 38.13
CA ASP A 23 8.79 -24.37 38.37
C ASP A 23 7.58 -25.33 38.23
N LEU A 24 7.65 -26.22 37.29
CA LEU A 24 6.63 -27.26 37.07
C LEU A 24 7.14 -28.58 37.62
N GLU A 25 6.40 -29.17 38.55
CA GLU A 25 6.67 -30.51 39.05
C GLU A 25 5.88 -31.53 38.24
N VAL A 26 6.57 -32.39 37.51
CA VAL A 26 5.99 -33.44 36.72
C VAL A 26 6.62 -34.77 37.15
N TYR A 27 5.84 -35.63 37.75
CA TYR A 27 6.31 -36.94 38.24
C TYR A 27 7.53 -36.89 39.18
N GLY A 28 7.56 -35.90 40.07
CA GLY A 28 8.67 -35.72 41.02
C GLY A 28 9.93 -35.06 40.47
N ALA A 29 9.93 -34.64 39.21
CA ALA A 29 11.00 -33.86 38.62
C ALA A 29 10.59 -32.42 38.46
N GLN A 30 11.43 -31.47 38.92
CA GLN A 30 11.20 -30.04 38.71
C GLN A 30 11.78 -29.60 37.38
N LYS A 31 10.95 -28.96 36.56
CA LYS A 31 11.35 -28.39 35.27
C LYS A 31 11.05 -26.91 35.23
N LYS A 32 12.08 -26.10 35.04
CA LYS A 32 11.90 -24.66 34.82
C LYS A 32 11.39 -24.40 33.41
N ILE A 33 10.30 -23.69 33.32
CA ILE A 33 9.66 -23.31 32.07
C ILE A 33 9.61 -21.79 32.00
N ASN A 34 10.17 -21.21 30.91
CA ASN A 34 10.04 -19.80 30.62
C ASN A 34 8.66 -19.53 30.04
N LEU A 35 7.92 -18.60 30.64
CA LEU A 35 6.64 -18.17 30.12
C LEU A 35 6.86 -17.35 28.85
N PRO A 36 6.38 -17.80 27.66
CA PRO A 36 6.51 -17.02 26.45
C PRO A 36 5.61 -15.78 26.54
N PHE A 37 6.17 -14.63 26.21
CA PHE A 37 5.36 -13.43 26.00
C PHE A 37 4.73 -13.52 24.61
N VAL A 38 3.41 -13.66 24.57
CA VAL A 38 2.60 -13.69 23.35
C VAL A 38 1.55 -12.60 23.45
N MET A 39 1.52 -11.70 22.47
CA MET A 39 0.51 -10.67 22.36
C MET A 39 -0.40 -11.00 21.17
N GLY A 40 -1.69 -11.12 21.41
CA GLY A 40 -2.71 -11.23 20.38
C GLY A 40 -3.38 -9.88 20.12
N VAL A 41 -3.56 -9.53 18.86
CA VAL A 41 -4.29 -8.33 18.43
C VAL A 41 -5.56 -8.78 17.70
N MET A 42 -6.71 -8.26 18.15
CA MET A 42 -8.00 -8.43 17.47
C MET A 42 -8.46 -7.06 17.02
N ALA A 43 -8.54 -6.86 15.70
CA ALA A 43 -8.97 -5.60 15.10
C ALA A 43 -9.65 -5.86 13.75
N ASP A 44 -10.48 -4.91 13.31
CA ASP A 44 -10.96 -4.89 11.93
C ASP A 44 -9.89 -4.24 11.05
N LEU A 45 -9.07 -5.08 10.42
CA LEU A 45 -7.99 -4.65 9.54
C LEU A 45 -8.38 -4.72 8.05
N SER A 46 -9.54 -5.26 7.72
CA SER A 46 -9.97 -5.46 6.34
C SER A 46 -10.78 -4.28 5.78
N GLY A 47 -11.35 -3.44 6.65
CA GLY A 47 -12.16 -2.28 6.29
C GLY A 47 -13.45 -2.69 5.56
N LYS A 48 -13.57 -2.34 4.27
CA LYS A 48 -14.68 -2.76 3.40
C LYS A 48 -14.20 -3.84 2.41
N PRO A 49 -14.11 -5.11 2.84
CA PRO A 49 -13.60 -6.17 1.98
C PRO A 49 -14.48 -6.36 0.74
N ALA A 50 -13.87 -6.71 -0.40
CA ALA A 50 -14.62 -7.01 -1.63
C ALA A 50 -15.35 -8.35 -1.55
N GLU A 51 -14.77 -9.30 -0.80
CA GLU A 51 -15.34 -10.62 -0.53
C GLU A 51 -15.75 -10.72 0.95
N PRO A 52 -16.85 -11.38 1.28
CA PRO A 52 -17.25 -11.54 2.68
C PRO A 52 -16.20 -12.35 3.44
N LEU A 53 -15.84 -11.89 4.63
CA LEU A 53 -14.89 -12.57 5.49
C LEU A 53 -15.55 -13.79 6.18
N ALA A 54 -14.74 -14.79 6.51
CA ALA A 54 -15.20 -15.93 7.29
C ALA A 54 -15.76 -15.48 8.66
N PRO A 55 -16.73 -16.22 9.25
CA PRO A 55 -17.23 -15.95 10.60
C PRO A 55 -16.10 -15.90 11.61
N VAL A 56 -16.24 -15.07 12.64
CA VAL A 56 -15.19 -14.85 13.66
C VAL A 56 -14.77 -16.15 14.34
N ALA A 57 -15.72 -17.06 14.55
CA ALA A 57 -15.47 -18.38 15.18
C ALA A 57 -14.54 -19.29 14.33
N GLU A 58 -14.47 -19.08 13.03
CA GLU A 58 -13.65 -19.88 12.11
C GLU A 58 -12.30 -19.22 11.81
N ARG A 59 -12.11 -17.98 12.24
CA ARG A 59 -10.84 -17.25 12.02
C ARG A 59 -9.78 -17.77 12.98
N LYS A 60 -8.57 -17.94 12.45
CA LYS A 60 -7.39 -18.35 13.22
C LYS A 60 -6.46 -17.16 13.42
N PHE A 61 -5.80 -17.14 14.58
CA PHE A 61 -4.70 -16.21 14.78
C PHE A 61 -3.53 -16.57 13.84
N LEU A 62 -2.99 -15.56 13.20
CA LEU A 62 -1.83 -15.68 12.33
C LEU A 62 -0.63 -15.02 13.00
N GLU A 63 0.49 -15.70 12.95
CA GLU A 63 1.75 -15.11 13.43
C GLU A 63 2.23 -14.08 12.40
N ILE A 64 2.54 -12.88 12.89
CA ILE A 64 3.05 -11.77 12.09
C ILE A 64 4.44 -11.42 12.61
N ASP A 65 5.39 -11.35 11.70
CA ASP A 65 6.75 -10.88 11.93
C ASP A 65 7.16 -9.88 10.85
N VAL A 66 8.35 -9.33 10.96
CA VAL A 66 8.86 -8.33 10.01
C VAL A 66 9.03 -8.91 8.60
N ASP A 67 9.34 -10.19 8.50
CA ASP A 67 9.64 -10.84 7.22
C ASP A 67 8.37 -11.22 6.44
N ASN A 68 7.27 -11.49 7.16
CA ASN A 68 6.01 -11.96 6.54
C ASN A 68 4.90 -10.90 6.51
N PHE A 69 5.17 -9.69 6.99
CA PHE A 69 4.15 -8.65 7.18
C PHE A 69 3.43 -8.29 5.87
N ASP A 70 4.16 -8.04 4.79
CA ASP A 70 3.58 -7.66 3.49
C ASP A 70 2.77 -8.81 2.88
N ASP A 71 3.22 -10.06 3.03
CA ASP A 71 2.48 -11.22 2.56
C ASP A 71 1.17 -11.41 3.35
N ARG A 72 1.18 -11.11 4.65
CA ARG A 72 -0.03 -11.10 5.47
C ARG A 72 -0.96 -9.96 5.07
N MET A 73 -0.43 -8.78 4.79
CA MET A 73 -1.23 -7.64 4.32
C MET A 73 -1.91 -7.98 2.98
N LYS A 74 -1.20 -8.55 2.02
CA LYS A 74 -1.78 -9.03 0.76
C LYS A 74 -2.87 -10.07 0.97
N ALA A 75 -2.69 -10.99 1.93
CA ALA A 75 -3.69 -12.01 2.25
C ALA A 75 -4.97 -11.42 2.87
N TYR A 76 -4.85 -10.40 3.72
CA TYR A 76 -6.00 -9.70 4.32
C TYR A 76 -6.74 -8.81 3.33
N LYS A 77 -6.10 -8.36 2.27
CA LYS A 77 -6.65 -7.46 1.24
C LYS A 77 -7.39 -6.26 1.86
N PRO A 78 -6.76 -5.47 2.74
CA PRO A 78 -7.40 -4.31 3.33
C PRO A 78 -7.86 -3.36 2.24
N ARG A 79 -9.12 -2.91 2.33
CA ARG A 79 -9.74 -2.07 1.32
C ARG A 79 -10.47 -0.90 1.96
N ALA A 80 -10.22 0.29 1.44
CA ALA A 80 -10.94 1.50 1.79
C ALA A 80 -11.78 1.95 0.60
N ALA A 81 -13.12 1.97 0.76
CA ALA A 81 -14.06 2.41 -0.26
C ALA A 81 -15.01 3.45 0.33
N PHE A 82 -14.93 4.67 -0.14
CA PHE A 82 -15.71 5.81 0.34
C PHE A 82 -15.86 6.89 -0.73
N GLN A 83 -16.75 7.85 -0.47
CA GLN A 83 -16.95 9.00 -1.34
C GLN A 83 -16.41 10.26 -0.66
N VAL A 84 -15.75 11.10 -1.44
CA VAL A 84 -15.26 12.41 -1.02
C VAL A 84 -15.76 13.50 -1.96
N PRO A 85 -15.95 14.74 -1.49
CA PRO A 85 -16.22 15.85 -2.38
C PRO A 85 -15.12 15.99 -3.45
N ASN A 86 -15.54 16.18 -4.69
CA ASN A 86 -14.59 16.32 -5.79
C ASN A 86 -14.03 17.75 -5.84
N THR A 87 -12.86 17.93 -5.23
CA THR A 87 -12.15 19.22 -5.21
C THR A 87 -11.42 19.52 -6.52
N LEU A 88 -11.28 18.54 -7.43
CA LEU A 88 -10.61 18.75 -8.72
C LEU A 88 -11.49 19.51 -9.71
N THR A 89 -12.79 19.21 -9.73
CA THR A 89 -13.76 19.89 -10.59
C THR A 89 -14.59 20.93 -9.83
N GLY A 90 -14.59 20.87 -8.51
CA GLY A 90 -15.42 21.72 -7.65
C GLY A 90 -16.88 21.26 -7.55
N GLU A 91 -17.26 20.20 -8.27
CA GLU A 91 -18.64 19.70 -8.31
C GLU A 91 -18.71 18.18 -8.11
N GLY A 92 -19.74 17.73 -7.42
CA GLY A 92 -20.03 16.32 -7.23
C GLY A 92 -19.12 15.62 -6.23
N ASN A 93 -19.23 14.29 -6.20
CA ASN A 93 -18.44 13.40 -5.34
C ASN A 93 -17.54 12.50 -6.18
N MET A 94 -16.37 12.22 -5.67
CA MET A 94 -15.42 11.27 -6.24
C MET A 94 -15.43 9.99 -5.41
N ASN A 95 -15.55 8.85 -6.08
CA ASN A 95 -15.40 7.55 -5.44
C ASN A 95 -13.92 7.22 -5.28
N VAL A 96 -13.54 6.89 -4.06
CA VAL A 96 -12.20 6.38 -3.74
C VAL A 96 -12.35 4.91 -3.38
N ASP A 97 -11.66 4.06 -4.10
CA ASP A 97 -11.60 2.62 -3.89
C ASP A 97 -10.13 2.19 -3.97
N VAL A 98 -9.55 1.87 -2.83
CA VAL A 98 -8.13 1.58 -2.71
C VAL A 98 -7.94 0.29 -1.91
N THR A 99 -7.17 -0.63 -2.45
CA THR A 99 -6.67 -1.82 -1.76
C THR A 99 -5.20 -1.65 -1.41
N PHE A 100 -4.79 -2.21 -0.29
CA PHE A 100 -3.42 -2.09 0.21
C PHE A 100 -2.76 -3.47 0.26
N GLU A 101 -1.54 -3.55 -0.25
CA GLU A 101 -0.75 -4.78 -0.30
C GLU A 101 0.54 -4.68 0.50
N SER A 102 1.00 -3.45 0.77
CA SER A 102 2.20 -3.15 1.54
C SER A 102 2.06 -1.83 2.28
N MET A 103 2.94 -1.56 3.23
CA MET A 103 2.96 -0.27 3.93
C MET A 103 3.28 0.90 3.00
N ASP A 104 4.01 0.68 1.92
CA ASP A 104 4.32 1.72 0.92
C ASP A 104 3.08 2.22 0.17
N ASP A 105 2.04 1.41 0.11
CA ASP A 105 0.76 1.77 -0.51
C ASP A 105 0.03 2.92 0.20
N PHE A 106 0.36 3.18 1.46
CA PHE A 106 -0.19 4.30 2.23
C PHE A 106 0.49 5.64 1.90
N SER A 107 1.56 5.63 1.12
CA SER A 107 2.19 6.87 0.71
C SER A 107 1.27 7.70 -0.19
N PRO A 108 1.29 9.04 -0.10
CA PRO A 108 0.44 9.89 -0.94
C PRO A 108 0.62 9.63 -2.43
N ALA A 109 1.83 9.32 -2.87
CA ALA A 109 2.14 9.01 -4.27
C ALA A 109 1.51 7.68 -4.72
N ALA A 110 1.50 6.65 -3.87
CA ALA A 110 0.87 5.37 -4.16
C ALA A 110 -0.66 5.52 -4.21
N VAL A 111 -1.26 6.24 -3.27
CA VAL A 111 -2.69 6.56 -3.26
C VAL A 111 -3.10 7.31 -4.53
N ALA A 112 -2.31 8.32 -4.95
CA ALA A 112 -2.58 9.07 -6.17
C ALA A 112 -2.55 8.19 -7.43
N ARG A 113 -1.71 7.14 -7.47
CA ARG A 113 -1.69 6.19 -8.60
C ARG A 113 -2.90 5.26 -8.62
N LYS A 114 -3.48 4.94 -7.46
CA LYS A 114 -4.63 4.04 -7.34
C LYS A 114 -5.97 4.74 -7.62
N VAL A 115 -6.06 6.04 -7.38
CA VAL A 115 -7.27 6.83 -7.64
C VAL A 115 -7.23 7.37 -9.08
N GLU A 116 -8.15 6.92 -9.92
CA GLU A 116 -8.12 7.17 -11.38
C GLU A 116 -7.98 8.65 -11.80
N PRO A 117 -8.75 9.62 -11.27
CA PRO A 117 -8.59 11.02 -11.64
C PRO A 117 -7.20 11.58 -11.25
N LEU A 118 -6.68 11.19 -10.08
CA LEU A 118 -5.36 11.61 -9.62
C LEU A 118 -4.24 10.95 -10.44
N ARG A 119 -4.41 9.68 -10.81
CA ARG A 119 -3.47 8.97 -11.67
C ARG A 119 -3.31 9.66 -13.02
N LYS A 120 -4.42 10.04 -13.67
CA LYS A 120 -4.38 10.78 -14.94
C LYS A 120 -3.61 12.09 -14.84
N LEU A 121 -3.78 12.84 -13.75
CA LEU A 121 -3.04 14.07 -13.51
C LEU A 121 -1.55 13.80 -13.26
N LEU A 122 -1.22 12.75 -12.51
CA LEU A 122 0.15 12.35 -12.24
C LEU A 122 0.86 11.90 -13.53
N GLU A 123 0.17 11.13 -14.38
CA GLU A 123 0.67 10.71 -15.69
C GLU A 123 0.92 11.92 -16.61
N ALA A 124 -0.02 12.86 -16.66
CA ALA A 124 0.12 14.10 -17.43
C ALA A 124 1.32 14.90 -16.94
N ARG A 125 1.50 15.07 -15.62
CA ARG A 125 2.67 15.73 -15.04
C ARG A 125 3.97 15.04 -15.46
N THR A 126 4.04 13.72 -15.33
CA THR A 126 5.23 12.95 -15.70
C THR A 126 5.55 13.11 -17.20
N GLN A 127 4.52 13.10 -18.06
CA GLN A 127 4.70 13.32 -19.50
C GLN A 127 5.23 14.72 -19.81
N LEU A 128 4.75 15.74 -19.08
CA LEU A 128 5.27 17.11 -19.22
C LEU A 128 6.72 17.22 -18.75
N ASP A 129 7.08 16.62 -17.62
CA ASP A 129 8.46 16.58 -17.13
C ASP A 129 9.39 15.87 -18.12
N ASN A 130 8.96 14.76 -18.71
CA ASN A 130 9.69 14.06 -19.76
C ASN A 130 9.84 14.91 -21.02
N LEU A 131 8.80 15.64 -21.40
CA LEU A 131 8.83 16.55 -22.53
C LEU A 131 9.85 17.68 -22.30
N ILE A 132 9.83 18.31 -21.12
CA ILE A 132 10.81 19.34 -20.74
C ILE A 132 12.24 18.79 -20.83
N SER A 133 12.48 17.61 -20.25
CA SER A 133 13.79 16.96 -20.30
C SER A 133 14.23 16.60 -21.73
N TYR A 134 13.27 16.21 -22.58
CA TYR A 134 13.56 15.93 -23.99
C TYR A 134 13.91 17.20 -24.79
N MET A 135 13.29 18.33 -24.43
CA MET A 135 13.52 19.62 -25.08
C MET A 135 14.85 20.24 -24.68
N ASP A 136 15.35 19.92 -23.49
CA ASP A 136 16.58 20.47 -22.95
C ASP A 136 17.77 20.14 -23.89
N GLY A 137 18.38 21.17 -24.45
CA GLY A 137 19.47 21.07 -25.41
C GLY A 137 19.10 20.87 -26.89
N LYS A 138 17.79 20.91 -27.26
CA LYS A 138 17.32 20.77 -28.65
C LYS A 138 16.54 22.00 -29.13
N SER A 139 17.22 23.06 -29.55
CA SER A 139 16.60 24.30 -30.01
C SER A 139 15.54 24.14 -31.11
N GLY A 140 15.69 23.14 -32.00
CA GLY A 140 14.69 22.86 -33.04
C GLY A 140 13.41 22.17 -32.51
N ALA A 141 13.46 21.48 -31.39
CA ALA A 141 12.29 20.87 -30.80
C ALA A 141 11.39 21.90 -30.08
N GLU A 142 11.98 22.91 -29.47
CA GLU A 142 11.26 24.03 -28.85
C GLU A 142 10.37 24.76 -29.84
N GLU A 143 10.90 25.08 -31.04
CA GLU A 143 10.14 25.76 -32.09
C GLU A 143 8.99 24.93 -32.63
N LEU A 144 9.19 23.62 -32.80
CA LEU A 144 8.13 22.70 -33.26
C LEU A 144 7.01 22.57 -32.24
N ILE A 145 7.33 22.45 -30.95
CA ILE A 145 6.34 22.37 -29.90
C ILE A 145 5.62 23.70 -29.72
N ALA A 146 6.34 24.82 -29.77
CA ALA A 146 5.72 26.16 -29.72
C ALA A 146 4.74 26.38 -30.90
N LYS A 147 5.05 25.87 -32.10
CA LYS A 147 4.13 25.89 -33.25
C LYS A 147 2.92 24.97 -33.02
N ALA A 148 3.14 23.74 -32.51
CA ALA A 148 2.07 22.78 -32.22
C ALA A 148 1.10 23.29 -31.14
N LEU A 149 1.60 23.97 -30.12
CA LEU A 149 0.77 24.57 -29.06
C LEU A 149 -0.02 25.81 -29.54
N LYS A 150 0.44 26.48 -30.59
CA LYS A 150 -0.27 27.64 -31.17
C LYS A 150 -1.31 27.24 -32.23
N ASP A 151 -1.25 26.01 -32.70
CA ASP A 151 -2.17 25.52 -33.74
C ASP A 151 -3.24 24.58 -33.12
N PRO A 152 -4.49 25.05 -32.94
CA PRO A 152 -5.55 24.25 -32.34
C PRO A 152 -5.92 23.01 -33.18
N THR A 153 -5.64 23.02 -34.49
CA THR A 153 -5.92 21.88 -35.38
C THR A 153 -4.96 20.75 -35.13
N LEU A 154 -3.67 21.05 -34.91
CA LEU A 154 -2.63 20.08 -34.55
C LEU A 154 -2.87 19.51 -33.13
N LEU A 155 -3.26 20.30 -32.16
CA LEU A 155 -3.63 19.84 -30.82
C LEU A 155 -4.81 18.86 -30.87
N ASN A 156 -5.84 19.14 -31.63
CA ASN A 156 -6.97 18.25 -31.80
C ASN A 156 -6.60 16.96 -32.51
N ALA A 157 -5.73 17.01 -33.50
CA ALA A 157 -5.23 15.82 -34.20
C ALA A 157 -4.38 14.90 -33.28
N LEU A 158 -3.51 15.48 -32.45
CA LEU A 158 -2.71 14.76 -31.48
C LEU A 158 -3.56 14.09 -30.37
N THR A 159 -4.63 14.76 -29.92
CA THR A 159 -5.57 14.21 -28.95
C THR A 159 -6.49 13.14 -29.56
N ALA A 160 -6.86 13.25 -30.84
CA ALA A 160 -7.65 12.27 -31.55
C ALA A 160 -6.89 10.98 -31.88
N GLY A 161 -5.59 11.09 -32.21
CA GLY A 161 -4.72 9.94 -32.47
C GLY A 161 -4.53 9.00 -31.26
N LYS A 162 -4.60 9.54 -30.06
CA LYS A 162 -4.46 8.75 -28.82
C LYS A 162 -5.71 7.92 -28.46
N LYS A 163 -6.86 8.17 -29.10
CA LYS A 163 -8.11 7.44 -28.87
C LYS A 163 -8.22 6.12 -29.67
N GLN A 164 -7.30 5.84 -30.59
CA GLN A 164 -7.35 4.65 -31.43
C GLN A 164 -6.41 3.51 -30.98
N GLU A 165 -5.58 3.71 -29.97
CA GLU A 165 -4.66 2.68 -29.47
C GLU A 165 -5.03 2.14 -28.08
N GLY A 166 -6.28 2.26 -27.63
CA GLY A 166 -6.79 1.77 -26.35
C GLY A 166 -7.88 0.72 -26.51
#